data_c66df02869e70b9d06c77d002ceaf56a
#
_entry.id   c66df02869e70b9d06c77d002ceaf56a
#
_cell.length_a   1.000
_cell.length_b   1.000
_cell.length_c   1.000
_cell.angle_alpha   90.00
_cell.angle_beta   90.00
_cell.angle_gamma   90.00
#
_symmetry.space_group_name_H-M   'P 1'
#
loop_
_entity.id
_entity.type
_entity.pdbx_description
1 polymer ?
#
loop_
_entity_poly.entity_id
_entity_poly.type
_entity_poly.pdbx_seq_one_letter_code
_entity_poly.pdbx_strand_id
1 'polypeptide(L)'
;MKKVLGILAVLVAVSVITASISPSFLSSYNIENLLRRSALFGIIGIGASFVIITGGIDLSIGSLICLIGCLTPWLITEVGLSAWLVVPGLLLLADGLGLTHGFLVTRLRLQPFLVT
;
A
#
# COMPACT_ATOMS: atom_id res chain seq x y z
N MET A 1 19.79 -11.28 14.77
CA MET A 1 20.05 -12.28 13.74
C MET A 1 19.25 -13.57 13.94
N LYS A 2 19.26 -14.24 15.12
CA LYS A 2 18.53 -15.51 15.36
C LYS A 2 17.01 -15.43 15.09
N LYS A 3 16.35 -14.30 15.42
CA LYS A 3 14.91 -14.11 15.17
C LYS A 3 14.57 -14.03 13.66
N VAL A 4 15.40 -13.33 12.89
CA VAL A 4 15.22 -13.21 11.43
C VAL A 4 15.42 -14.55 10.75
N LEU A 5 16.43 -15.32 11.20
CA LEU A 5 16.68 -16.67 10.68
C LEU A 5 15.51 -17.62 10.97
N GLY A 6 14.89 -17.51 12.15
CA GLY A 6 13.71 -18.30 12.49
C GLY A 6 12.50 -17.98 11.60
N ILE A 7 12.23 -16.70 11.35
CA ILE A 7 11.15 -16.26 10.44
C ILE A 7 11.42 -16.77 9.02
N LEU A 8 12.66 -16.65 8.54
CA LEU A 8 13.05 -17.13 7.23
C LEU A 8 12.88 -18.65 7.10
N ALA A 9 13.28 -19.41 8.12
CA ALA A 9 13.12 -20.86 8.13
C ALA A 9 11.65 -21.28 8.06
N VAL A 10 10.77 -20.62 8.82
CA VAL A 10 9.32 -20.87 8.77
C VAL A 10 8.77 -20.52 7.39
N LEU A 11 9.16 -19.38 6.81
CA LEU A 11 8.73 -18.97 5.48
C LEU A 11 9.11 -20.01 4.42
N VAL A 12 10.36 -20.47 4.44
CA VAL A 12 10.85 -21.48 3.50
C VAL A 12 10.11 -22.82 3.70
N ALA A 13 9.95 -23.26 4.95
CA ALA A 13 9.24 -24.52 5.24
C ALA A 13 7.81 -24.49 4.73
N VAL A 14 7.05 -23.42 5.02
CA VAL A 14 5.68 -23.25 4.55
C VAL A 14 5.63 -23.19 3.02
N SER A 15 6.56 -22.49 2.38
CA SER A 15 6.62 -22.39 0.92
C SER A 15 6.88 -23.75 0.26
N VAL A 16 7.80 -24.54 0.82
CA VAL A 16 8.10 -25.89 0.31
C VAL A 16 6.91 -26.82 0.48
N ILE A 17 6.26 -26.80 1.65
CA ILE A 17 5.07 -27.62 1.91
C ILE A 17 3.95 -27.23 0.91
N THR A 18 3.70 -25.94 0.74
CA THR A 18 2.65 -25.46 -0.18
C THR A 18 2.96 -25.82 -1.63
N ALA A 19 4.21 -25.68 -2.06
CA ALA A 19 4.64 -26.10 -3.39
C ALA A 19 4.48 -27.59 -3.65
N SER A 20 4.67 -28.42 -2.62
CA SER A 20 4.50 -29.88 -2.71
C SER A 20 3.02 -30.30 -2.80
N ILE A 21 2.11 -29.51 -2.20
CA ILE A 21 0.68 -29.81 -2.18
C ILE A 21 -0.03 -29.23 -3.41
N SER A 22 0.39 -28.05 -3.89
CA SER A 22 -0.25 -27.35 -4.99
C SER A 22 0.72 -27.01 -6.12
N PRO A 23 0.63 -27.68 -7.27
CA PRO A 23 1.46 -27.37 -8.43
C PRO A 23 1.29 -25.93 -8.93
N SER A 24 0.12 -25.33 -8.68
CA SER A 24 -0.17 -23.94 -9.08
C SER A 24 0.59 -22.92 -8.26
N PHE A 25 1.16 -23.30 -7.09
CA PHE A 25 1.86 -22.37 -6.21
C PHE A 25 3.08 -21.73 -6.87
N LEU A 26 3.85 -22.50 -7.63
CA LEU A 26 5.03 -22.03 -8.38
C LEU A 26 4.72 -21.68 -9.84
N SER A 27 3.43 -21.60 -10.23
CA SER A 27 3.07 -21.18 -11.58
C SER A 27 3.50 -19.73 -11.83
N SER A 28 3.84 -19.42 -13.10
CA SER A 28 4.21 -18.06 -13.51
C SER A 28 3.15 -17.04 -13.13
N TYR A 29 1.88 -17.40 -13.28
CA TYR A 29 0.76 -16.54 -12.88
C TYR A 29 0.77 -16.20 -11.39
N ASN A 30 0.98 -17.20 -10.52
CA ASN A 30 0.98 -16.97 -9.08
C ASN A 30 2.22 -16.17 -8.62
N ILE A 31 3.38 -16.45 -9.20
CA ILE A 31 4.62 -15.72 -8.91
C ILE A 31 4.49 -14.25 -9.35
N GLU A 32 3.96 -14.00 -10.53
CA GLU A 32 3.74 -12.64 -11.02
C GLU A 32 2.77 -11.87 -10.12
N ASN A 33 1.65 -12.47 -9.72
CA ASN A 33 0.70 -11.86 -8.80
C ASN A 33 1.33 -11.60 -7.42
N LEU A 34 2.13 -12.53 -6.92
CA LEU A 34 2.85 -12.36 -5.65
C LEU A 34 3.81 -11.16 -5.72
N LEU A 35 4.59 -11.06 -6.79
CA LEU A 35 5.52 -9.94 -6.99
C LEU A 35 4.78 -8.61 -7.11
N ARG A 36 3.69 -8.55 -7.88
CA ARG A 36 2.86 -7.35 -8.04
C ARG A 36 2.29 -6.87 -6.70
N ARG A 37 1.70 -7.80 -5.92
CA ARG A 37 1.14 -7.49 -4.61
C ARG A 37 2.23 -7.09 -3.60
N SER A 38 3.35 -7.80 -3.59
CA SER A 38 4.48 -7.46 -2.71
C SER A 38 5.07 -6.09 -3.02
N ALA A 39 5.18 -5.72 -4.30
CA ALA A 39 5.64 -4.39 -4.71
C ALA A 39 4.65 -3.31 -4.25
N LEU A 40 3.34 -3.52 -4.40
CA LEU A 40 2.31 -2.59 -3.94
C LEU A 40 2.40 -2.36 -2.43
N PHE A 41 2.40 -3.44 -1.64
CA PHE A 41 2.52 -3.33 -0.19
C PHE A 41 3.88 -2.79 0.25
N GLY A 42 4.94 -3.04 -0.52
CA GLY A 42 6.27 -2.46 -0.29
C GLY A 42 6.25 -0.93 -0.41
N ILE A 43 5.64 -0.40 -1.45
CA ILE A 43 5.51 1.06 -1.65
C ILE A 43 4.68 1.69 -0.51
N ILE A 44 3.54 1.08 -0.18
CA ILE A 44 2.69 1.54 0.93
C ILE A 44 3.46 1.50 2.25
N GLY A 45 4.20 0.42 2.50
CA GLY A 45 5.01 0.24 3.71
C GLY A 45 6.13 1.26 3.85
N ILE A 46 6.77 1.66 2.75
CA ILE A 46 7.77 2.74 2.74
C ILE A 46 7.09 4.06 3.15
N GLY A 47 5.94 4.40 2.55
CA GLY A 47 5.19 5.61 2.93
C GLY A 47 4.80 5.61 4.41
N ALA A 48 4.23 4.50 4.90
CA ALA A 48 3.87 4.35 6.31
C ALA A 48 5.07 4.46 7.25
N SER A 49 6.24 3.99 6.84
CA SER A 49 7.48 4.07 7.64
C SER A 49 7.87 5.51 7.95
N PHE A 50 7.69 6.45 7.02
CA PHE A 50 7.98 7.87 7.27
C PHE A 50 7.09 8.43 8.39
N VAL A 51 5.81 8.07 8.40
CA VAL A 51 4.89 8.51 9.47
C VAL A 51 5.29 7.89 10.81
N ILE A 52 5.63 6.60 10.84
CA ILE A 52 6.05 5.91 12.07
C ILE A 52 7.35 6.51 12.63
N ILE A 53 8.34 6.83 11.77
CA ILE A 53 9.61 7.44 12.19
C ILE A 53 9.38 8.81 12.82
N THR A 54 8.38 9.56 12.39
CA THR A 54 8.01 10.86 13.00
C THR A 54 7.19 10.70 14.28
N GLY A 55 6.93 9.48 14.74
CA GLY A 55 6.13 9.18 15.94
C GLY A 55 4.62 9.34 15.72
N GLY A 56 4.17 9.46 14.47
CA GLY A 56 2.77 9.55 14.11
C GLY A 56 2.14 8.17 13.87
N ILE A 57 0.80 8.14 13.86
CA ILE A 57 -0.01 7.03 13.40
C ILE A 57 -0.90 7.58 12.29
N ASP A 58 -0.88 6.94 11.11
CA ASP A 58 -1.74 7.31 9.99
C ASP A 58 -2.78 6.21 9.75
N LEU A 59 -4.03 6.52 10.04
CA LEU A 59 -5.16 5.62 9.82
C LEU A 59 -5.81 5.85 8.45
N SER A 60 -5.43 6.92 7.73
CA SER A 60 -6.00 7.26 6.43
C SER A 60 -5.50 6.39 5.27
N ILE A 61 -4.40 5.67 5.45
CA ILE A 61 -3.78 4.86 4.38
C ILE A 61 -4.79 3.92 3.73
N GLY A 62 -5.57 3.18 4.54
CA GLY A 62 -6.56 2.23 4.03
C GLY A 62 -7.69 2.91 3.27
N SER A 63 -8.22 4.01 3.80
CA SER A 63 -9.29 4.78 3.18
C SER A 63 -8.85 5.47 1.89
N LEU A 64 -7.62 6.00 1.84
CA LEU A 64 -7.03 6.59 0.65
C LEU A 64 -6.81 5.55 -0.45
N ILE A 65 -6.29 4.38 -0.12
CA ILE A 65 -6.13 3.28 -1.08
C ILE A 65 -7.50 2.89 -1.65
N CYS A 66 -8.52 2.76 -0.81
CA CYS A 66 -9.86 2.43 -1.24
C CYS A 66 -10.44 3.54 -2.14
N LEU A 67 -10.34 4.80 -1.75
CA LEU A 67 -10.81 5.95 -2.51
C LEU A 67 -10.18 5.99 -3.91
N ILE A 68 -8.85 5.96 -3.98
CA ILE A 68 -8.10 6.01 -5.25
C ILE A 68 -8.41 4.76 -6.10
N GLY A 69 -8.46 3.58 -5.44
CA GLY A 69 -8.76 2.31 -6.11
C GLY A 69 -10.17 2.25 -6.71
N CYS A 70 -11.16 2.91 -6.10
CA CYS A 70 -12.51 3.01 -6.64
C CYS A 70 -12.64 4.13 -7.69
N LEU A 71 -12.04 5.29 -7.45
CA LEU A 71 -12.11 6.43 -8.38
C LEU A 71 -11.40 6.15 -9.70
N THR A 72 -10.26 5.46 -9.67
CA THR A 72 -9.48 5.19 -10.88
C THR A 72 -10.28 4.46 -11.96
N PRO A 73 -10.84 3.27 -11.72
CA PRO A 73 -11.62 2.58 -12.73
C PRO A 73 -12.89 3.36 -13.08
N TRP A 74 -13.58 3.96 -12.12
CA TRP A 74 -14.80 4.71 -12.38
C TRP A 74 -14.55 5.89 -13.34
N LEU A 75 -13.51 6.69 -13.13
CA LEU A 75 -13.17 7.81 -14.00
C LEU A 75 -12.77 7.36 -15.41
N ILE A 76 -12.13 6.19 -15.54
CA ILE A 76 -11.69 5.67 -16.84
C ILE A 76 -12.84 5.00 -17.57
N THR A 77 -13.64 4.15 -16.90
CA THR A 77 -14.64 3.30 -17.57
C THR A 77 -16.00 3.98 -17.69
N GLU A 78 -16.47 4.67 -16.64
CA GLU A 78 -17.80 5.28 -16.63
C GLU A 78 -17.79 6.72 -17.14
N VAL A 79 -16.77 7.50 -16.72
CA VAL A 79 -16.66 8.91 -17.17
C VAL A 79 -15.94 9.01 -18.52
N GLY A 80 -15.16 8.00 -18.90
CA GLY A 80 -14.44 7.95 -20.17
C GLY A 80 -13.19 8.82 -20.22
N LEU A 81 -12.62 9.18 -19.09
CA LEU A 81 -11.39 9.98 -19.04
C LEU A 81 -10.16 9.14 -19.40
N SER A 82 -9.21 9.77 -20.07
CA SER A 82 -7.93 9.14 -20.36
C SER A 82 -7.12 8.84 -19.09
N ALA A 83 -6.54 7.64 -19.01
CA ALA A 83 -5.66 7.24 -17.91
C ALA A 83 -4.51 8.23 -17.68
N TRP A 84 -4.00 8.87 -18.75
CA TRP A 84 -2.96 9.90 -18.67
C TRP A 84 -3.40 11.16 -17.92
N LEU A 85 -4.68 11.41 -17.82
CA LEU A 85 -5.26 12.51 -17.04
C LEU A 85 -5.63 12.04 -15.63
N VAL A 86 -6.24 10.87 -15.53
CA VAL A 86 -6.75 10.29 -14.28
C VAL A 86 -5.61 10.02 -13.29
N VAL A 87 -4.54 9.36 -13.74
CA VAL A 87 -3.44 8.97 -12.83
C VAL A 87 -2.76 10.19 -12.21
N PRO A 88 -2.29 11.21 -12.97
CA PRO A 88 -1.71 12.40 -12.36
C PRO A 88 -2.73 13.17 -11.49
N GLY A 89 -3.99 13.25 -11.92
CA GLY A 89 -5.04 13.92 -11.16
C GLY A 89 -5.29 13.30 -9.79
N LEU A 90 -5.35 11.98 -9.73
CA LEU A 90 -5.52 11.25 -8.47
C LEU A 90 -4.26 11.29 -7.59
N LEU A 91 -3.06 11.34 -8.17
CA LEU A 91 -1.84 11.59 -7.42
C LEU A 91 -1.86 12.97 -6.76
N LEU A 92 -2.22 14.01 -7.50
CA LEU A 92 -2.36 15.37 -6.94
C LEU A 92 -3.44 15.44 -5.85
N LEU A 93 -4.54 14.71 -6.01
CA LEU A 93 -5.57 14.59 -4.97
C LEU A 93 -5.00 13.94 -3.70
N ALA A 94 -4.29 12.83 -3.84
CA ALA A 94 -3.67 12.13 -2.71
C ALA A 94 -2.62 13.00 -2.01
N ASP A 95 -1.77 13.69 -2.78
CA ASP A 95 -0.78 14.63 -2.24
C ASP A 95 -1.46 15.81 -1.52
N GLY A 96 -2.53 16.34 -2.06
CA GLY A 96 -3.31 17.41 -1.43
C GLY A 96 -3.90 16.99 -0.08
N LEU A 97 -4.45 15.79 -0.01
CA LEU A 97 -4.95 15.21 1.25
C LEU A 97 -3.81 14.99 2.25
N GLY A 98 -2.68 14.43 1.80
CA GLY A 98 -1.50 14.25 2.64
C GLY A 98 -0.93 15.56 3.18
N LEU A 99 -0.83 16.59 2.34
CA LEU A 99 -0.40 17.92 2.74
C LEU A 99 -1.36 18.55 3.76
N THR A 100 -2.67 18.35 3.59
CA THR A 100 -3.68 18.82 4.55
C THR A 100 -3.49 18.15 5.91
N HIS A 101 -3.35 16.82 5.96
CA HIS A 101 -3.06 16.09 7.20
C HIS A 101 -1.75 16.57 7.83
N GLY A 102 -0.68 16.68 7.03
CA GLY A 102 0.60 17.19 7.50
C GLY A 102 0.51 18.60 8.09
N PHE A 103 -0.22 19.51 7.46
CA PHE A 103 -0.45 20.85 7.96
C PHE A 103 -1.20 20.85 9.30
N LEU A 104 -2.28 20.07 9.41
CA LEU A 104 -3.09 19.98 10.63
C LEU A 104 -2.26 19.43 11.80
N VAL A 105 -1.44 18.41 11.56
CA VAL A 105 -0.59 17.83 12.60
C VAL A 105 0.55 18.78 13.00
N THR A 106 1.25 19.37 12.04
CA THR A 106 2.47 20.13 12.31
C THR A 106 2.19 21.58 12.75
N ARG A 107 1.23 22.25 12.11
CA ARG A 107 0.94 23.65 12.39
C ARG A 107 -0.11 23.82 13.47
N LEU A 108 -1.18 23.04 13.46
CA LEU A 108 -2.23 23.10 14.47
C LEU A 108 -1.97 22.18 15.67
N ARG A 109 -0.90 21.39 15.63
CA ARG A 109 -0.48 20.47 16.70
C ARG A 109 -1.59 19.48 17.11
N LEU A 110 -2.42 19.10 16.13
CA LEU A 110 -3.44 18.08 16.33
C LEU A 110 -2.77 16.71 16.43
N GLN A 111 -3.38 15.82 17.21
CA GLN A 111 -2.89 14.45 17.29
C GLN A 111 -3.05 13.75 15.94
N PRO A 112 -2.02 13.06 15.42
CA PRO A 112 -2.05 12.43 14.10
C PRO A 112 -3.27 11.53 13.91
N PHE A 113 -3.59 10.70 14.88
CA PHE A 113 -4.69 9.75 14.80
C PHE A 113 -6.09 10.40 14.75
N LEU A 114 -6.23 11.66 15.17
CA LEU A 114 -7.50 12.41 15.07
C LEU A 114 -7.68 13.05 13.69
N VAL A 115 -6.59 13.27 12.98
CA VAL A 115 -6.58 13.93 11.68
C VAL A 115 -6.71 12.92 10.56
N THR A 116 -6.15 11.73 10.74
CA THR A 116 -6.13 10.64 9.75
C THR A 116 -7.17 9.58 10.07
#